data_1db4b9f615a84e5aa7d3a5288f88c2a6
#
_entry.id   1db4b9f615a84e5aa7d3a5288f88c2a6
#
_cell.length_a   1.000
_cell.length_b   1.000
_cell.length_c   1.000
_cell.angle_alpha   90.00
_cell.angle_beta   90.00
_cell.angle_gamma   90.00
#
_symmetry.space_group_name_H-M   'P 1'
#
loop_
_entity.id
_entity.type
_entity.pdbx_description
1 polymer ?
#
loop_
_entity_poly.entity_id
_entity_poly.type
_entity_poly.pdbx_seq_one_letter_code
_entity_poly.pdbx_strand_id
1 'polypeptide(L)'
;MKIIANETSGFQFKRFALLGMSGLGKTFISRKLVNKDRWSHYSVDYEIGKLLFKNQHKHLLDGFEIGNLTNLSNFLGKPGSRSKGGILFSEYLKRQQLHRDAEIKATLNASSLVEHSPELSHFMCDTSGSICELVNPLDENDKILSSLSKNFLIICLEAPDTMYQVLIDRFLAKPKPMYYEENFLHSLWKRFRDDTSSIVDEIN
;
A
#
# COMPACT_ATOMS: atom_id res chain seq x y z
N MET A 1 -4.35 -20.33 0.76
CA MET A 1 -4.94 -19.32 1.67
C MET A 1 -4.62 -19.77 3.09
N LYS A 2 -3.76 -19.05 3.78
CA LYS A 2 -3.38 -19.35 5.17
C LYS A 2 -4.14 -18.39 6.07
N ILE A 3 -4.98 -18.90 6.95
CA ILE A 3 -5.70 -18.09 7.94
C ILE A 3 -4.89 -18.16 9.23
N ILE A 4 -4.33 -17.05 9.66
CA ILE A 4 -3.70 -16.91 10.97
C ILE A 4 -4.78 -16.37 11.90
N ALA A 5 -5.47 -17.26 12.61
CA ALA A 5 -6.45 -16.88 13.60
C ALA A 5 -5.77 -16.88 14.97
N ASN A 6 -5.70 -15.72 15.62
CA ASN A 6 -5.55 -15.71 17.06
C ASN A 6 -6.90 -16.07 17.67
N GLU A 7 -6.90 -16.95 18.67
CA GLU A 7 -8.09 -17.32 19.45
C GLU A 7 -8.61 -16.09 20.20
N THR A 8 -9.48 -15.32 19.54
CA THR A 8 -10.26 -14.29 20.21
C THR A 8 -11.67 -14.80 20.33
N SER A 9 -12.02 -15.20 21.55
CA SER A 9 -13.36 -15.58 21.94
C SER A 9 -14.38 -14.55 21.47
N GLY A 10 -15.26 -14.95 20.55
CA GLY A 10 -16.53 -14.29 20.26
C GLY A 10 -16.43 -12.99 19.45
N PHE A 11 -15.99 -13.06 18.19
CA PHE A 11 -16.23 -11.96 17.28
C PHE A 11 -17.74 -11.85 16.99
N GLN A 12 -18.43 -11.00 17.75
CA GLN A 12 -19.78 -10.52 17.41
C GLN A 12 -19.76 -9.70 16.12
N PHE A 13 -18.57 -9.26 15.67
CA PHE A 13 -18.34 -8.38 14.52
C PHE A 13 -17.40 -9.05 13.51
N LYS A 14 -17.70 -8.89 12.24
CA LYS A 14 -16.87 -9.42 11.14
C LYS A 14 -15.94 -8.31 10.65
N ARG A 15 -14.75 -8.22 11.24
CA ARG A 15 -13.74 -7.23 10.87
C ARG A 15 -12.54 -7.95 10.27
N PHE A 16 -12.23 -7.68 8.99
CA PHE A 16 -11.16 -8.32 8.26
C PHE A 16 -10.15 -7.29 7.75
N ALA A 17 -8.86 -7.64 7.81
CA ALA A 17 -7.80 -6.93 7.12
C ALA A 17 -7.18 -7.86 6.06
N LEU A 18 -7.21 -7.44 4.79
CA LEU A 18 -6.61 -8.19 3.69
C LEU A 18 -5.17 -7.73 3.48
N LEU A 19 -4.22 -8.61 3.72
CA LEU A 19 -2.80 -8.41 3.45
C LEU A 19 -2.39 -9.19 2.20
N GLY A 20 -1.31 -8.79 1.59
CA GLY A 20 -0.69 -9.47 0.46
C GLY A 20 -0.18 -8.50 -0.61
N MET A 21 0.62 -9.01 -1.51
CA MET A 21 1.26 -8.24 -2.57
C MET A 21 0.24 -7.49 -3.45
N SER A 22 0.73 -6.48 -4.16
CA SER A 22 -0.04 -5.80 -5.18
C SER A 22 -0.46 -6.77 -6.30
N GLY A 23 -1.68 -6.63 -6.81
CA GLY A 23 -2.17 -7.46 -7.91
C GLY A 23 -2.89 -8.75 -7.51
N LEU A 24 -2.84 -9.17 -6.23
CA LEU A 24 -3.50 -10.39 -5.73
C LEU A 24 -5.04 -10.31 -5.65
N GLY A 25 -5.61 -9.15 -5.95
CA GLY A 25 -7.07 -9.00 -5.98
C GLY A 25 -7.70 -8.58 -4.66
N LYS A 26 -6.94 -8.07 -3.66
CA LYS A 26 -7.49 -7.56 -2.40
C LYS A 26 -8.70 -6.65 -2.61
N THR A 27 -8.54 -5.59 -3.39
CA THR A 27 -9.62 -4.63 -3.69
C THR A 27 -10.81 -5.28 -4.41
N PHE A 28 -10.58 -6.28 -5.26
CA PHE A 28 -11.67 -7.02 -5.91
C PHE A 28 -12.49 -7.81 -4.88
N ILE A 29 -11.81 -8.51 -3.97
CA ILE A 29 -12.44 -9.28 -2.89
C ILE A 29 -13.21 -8.34 -1.97
N SER A 30 -12.58 -7.24 -1.53
CA SER A 30 -13.20 -6.23 -0.66
C SER A 30 -14.49 -5.70 -1.25
N ARG A 31 -14.49 -5.30 -2.53
CA ARG A 31 -15.67 -4.78 -3.22
C ARG A 31 -16.77 -5.83 -3.35
N LYS A 32 -16.43 -7.08 -3.60
CA LYS A 32 -17.42 -8.17 -3.70
C LYS A 32 -18.10 -8.45 -2.37
N LEU A 33 -17.40 -8.32 -1.25
CA LEU A 33 -17.96 -8.50 0.09
C LEU A 33 -18.85 -7.31 0.49
N VAL A 34 -18.36 -6.10 0.28
CA VAL A 34 -19.08 -4.85 0.64
C VAL A 34 -20.41 -4.74 -0.09
N ASN A 35 -20.51 -5.19 -1.33
CA ASN A 35 -21.74 -5.13 -2.13
C ASN A 35 -22.83 -6.12 -1.67
N LYS A 36 -22.54 -7.02 -0.73
CA LYS A 36 -23.51 -8.06 -0.32
C LYS A 36 -24.30 -7.72 0.93
N ASP A 37 -23.74 -6.87 1.82
CA ASP A 37 -24.34 -6.56 3.11
C ASP A 37 -23.80 -5.22 3.67
N ARG A 38 -24.17 -4.88 4.88
CA ARG A 38 -23.82 -3.65 5.62
C ARG A 38 -22.31 -3.55 5.96
N TRP A 39 -21.44 -3.87 5.01
CA TRP A 39 -20.00 -3.80 5.19
C TRP A 39 -19.48 -2.40 4.92
N SER A 40 -18.68 -1.88 5.83
CA SER A 40 -17.85 -0.70 5.61
C SER A 40 -16.55 -1.11 4.93
N HIS A 41 -16.15 -0.37 3.90
CA HIS A 41 -14.89 -0.59 3.18
C HIS A 41 -13.92 0.55 3.46
N TYR A 42 -12.73 0.18 3.91
CA TYR A 42 -11.62 1.09 4.13
C TYR A 42 -10.46 0.69 3.21
N SER A 43 -10.11 1.56 2.27
CA SER A 43 -8.98 1.35 1.38
C SER A 43 -7.81 2.17 1.88
N VAL A 44 -6.73 1.49 2.30
CA VAL A 44 -5.49 2.16 2.74
C VAL A 44 -4.90 2.99 1.60
N ASP A 45 -4.86 2.48 0.37
CA ASP A 45 -4.37 3.23 -0.80
C ASP A 45 -5.15 4.54 -1.03
N TYR A 46 -6.47 4.52 -0.84
CA TYR A 46 -7.30 5.72 -0.95
C TYR A 46 -6.98 6.73 0.16
N GLU A 47 -6.81 6.27 1.40
CA GLU A 47 -6.49 7.13 2.54
C GLU A 47 -5.06 7.71 2.43
N ILE A 48 -4.09 6.96 1.88
CA ILE A 48 -2.76 7.49 1.52
C ILE A 48 -2.91 8.71 0.60
N GLY A 49 -3.69 8.57 -0.46
CA GLY A 49 -3.95 9.68 -1.39
C GLY A 49 -4.54 10.89 -0.69
N LYS A 50 -5.56 10.69 0.16
CA LYS A 50 -6.16 11.77 0.94
C LYS A 50 -5.15 12.47 1.86
N LEU A 51 -4.28 11.72 2.54
CA LEU A 51 -3.27 12.28 3.43
C LEU A 51 -2.23 13.09 2.68
N LEU A 52 -1.76 12.61 1.52
CA LEU A 52 -0.75 13.28 0.73
C LEU A 52 -1.27 14.54 0.04
N PHE A 53 -2.50 14.52 -0.47
CA PHE A 53 -3.01 15.61 -1.31
C PHE A 53 -3.81 16.67 -0.54
N LYS A 54 -4.24 16.39 0.69
CA LYS A 54 -5.09 17.28 1.48
C LYS A 54 -4.52 18.70 1.64
N ASN A 55 -3.21 18.80 1.86
CA ASN A 55 -2.57 20.07 2.22
C ASN A 55 -1.74 20.70 1.09
N GLN A 56 -1.32 19.93 0.10
CA GLN A 56 -0.36 20.38 -0.91
C GLN A 56 -0.90 20.31 -2.34
N HIS A 57 -1.84 19.39 -2.58
CA HIS A 57 -2.32 19.09 -3.93
C HIS A 57 -3.82 18.79 -3.92
N LYS A 58 -4.62 19.72 -3.34
CA LYS A 58 -6.07 19.56 -3.22
C LYS A 58 -6.74 19.23 -4.56
N HIS A 59 -6.24 19.81 -5.66
CA HIS A 59 -6.72 19.54 -7.02
C HIS A 59 -6.51 18.08 -7.47
N LEU A 60 -5.57 17.33 -6.84
CA LEU A 60 -5.35 15.93 -7.15
C LEU A 60 -6.36 15.00 -6.45
N LEU A 61 -7.14 15.53 -5.49
CA LEU A 61 -8.26 14.79 -4.90
C LEU A 61 -9.50 14.81 -5.82
N ASP A 62 -9.59 15.77 -6.74
CA ASP A 62 -10.67 15.81 -7.69
C ASP A 62 -10.56 14.61 -8.63
N GLY A 63 -11.56 13.71 -8.61
CA GLY A 63 -11.55 12.46 -9.34
C GLY A 63 -10.69 11.35 -8.74
N PHE A 64 -10.20 11.52 -7.50
CA PHE A 64 -9.49 10.45 -6.78
C PHE A 64 -10.52 9.46 -6.21
N GLU A 65 -10.64 8.32 -6.86
CA GLU A 65 -11.58 7.27 -6.50
C GLU A 65 -10.88 6.01 -5.99
N ILE A 66 -11.61 5.24 -5.18
CA ILE A 66 -11.14 3.92 -4.74
C ILE A 66 -10.85 3.05 -5.96
N GLY A 67 -9.57 2.66 -6.12
CA GLY A 67 -9.08 1.84 -7.23
C GLY A 67 -8.59 2.63 -8.45
N ASN A 68 -8.70 3.97 -8.47
CA ASN A 68 -7.99 4.81 -9.41
C ASN A 68 -6.79 5.47 -8.70
N LEU A 69 -5.63 4.84 -8.80
CA LEU A 69 -4.41 5.27 -8.11
C LEU A 69 -3.46 6.06 -9.03
N THR A 70 -3.94 6.53 -10.17
CA THR A 70 -3.11 7.24 -11.15
C THR A 70 -2.45 8.48 -10.56
N ASN A 71 -3.20 9.28 -9.78
CA ASN A 71 -2.66 10.47 -9.15
C ASN A 71 -1.56 10.15 -8.13
N LEU A 72 -1.71 9.06 -7.38
CA LEU A 72 -0.70 8.60 -6.43
C LEU A 72 0.54 8.06 -7.14
N SER A 73 0.38 7.33 -8.24
CA SER A 73 1.49 6.89 -9.09
C SER A 73 2.23 8.08 -9.71
N ASN A 74 1.51 9.09 -10.17
CA ASN A 74 2.09 10.33 -10.73
C ASN A 74 2.84 11.13 -9.65
N PHE A 75 2.30 11.17 -8.44
CA PHE A 75 2.97 11.81 -7.29
C PHE A 75 4.31 11.14 -6.98
N LEU A 76 4.36 9.82 -6.90
CA LEU A 76 5.61 9.10 -6.66
C LEU A 76 6.61 9.32 -7.80
N GLY A 77 6.15 9.30 -9.03
CA GLY A 77 6.99 9.46 -10.21
C GLY A 77 7.93 8.27 -10.44
N LYS A 78 8.94 8.49 -11.24
CA LYS A 78 9.99 7.50 -11.54
C LYS A 78 11.34 8.19 -11.45
N PRO A 79 12.35 7.61 -10.77
CA PRO A 79 13.68 8.19 -10.78
C PRO A 79 14.31 8.05 -12.19
N GLY A 80 15.04 9.07 -12.62
CA GLY A 80 15.72 9.03 -13.93
C GLY A 80 15.89 10.39 -14.56
N SER A 81 16.24 10.39 -15.84
CA SER A 81 16.49 11.61 -16.60
C SER A 81 15.21 12.46 -16.75
N ARG A 82 15.33 13.75 -16.47
CA ARG A 82 14.26 14.74 -16.67
C ARG A 82 13.80 14.84 -18.11
N SER A 83 14.72 14.68 -19.06
CA SER A 83 14.41 14.67 -20.49
C SER A 83 13.50 13.52 -20.90
N LYS A 84 13.44 12.45 -20.11
CA LYS A 84 12.56 11.29 -20.28
C LYS A 84 11.38 11.28 -19.30
N GLY A 85 11.08 12.43 -18.67
CA GLY A 85 10.00 12.55 -17.69
C GLY A 85 10.32 11.96 -16.31
N GLY A 86 11.59 11.68 -16.01
CA GLY A 86 12.05 11.23 -14.70
C GLY A 86 12.19 12.38 -13.69
N ILE A 87 12.35 12.04 -12.43
CA ILE A 87 12.69 12.96 -11.33
C ILE A 87 14.04 12.59 -10.74
N LEU A 88 14.68 13.54 -10.06
CA LEU A 88 15.92 13.27 -9.34
C LEU A 88 15.73 12.15 -8.33
N PHE A 89 16.73 11.29 -8.17
CA PHE A 89 16.67 10.16 -7.23
C PHE A 89 16.44 10.63 -5.79
N SER A 90 17.07 11.74 -5.38
CA SER A 90 16.83 12.36 -4.07
C SER A 90 15.40 12.83 -3.85
N GLU A 91 14.76 13.36 -4.89
CA GLU A 91 13.35 13.75 -4.86
C GLU A 91 12.44 12.51 -4.80
N TYR A 92 12.79 11.46 -5.55
CA TYR A 92 12.07 10.19 -5.50
C TYR A 92 12.09 9.58 -4.10
N LEU A 93 13.27 9.56 -3.42
CA LEU A 93 13.40 9.07 -2.05
C LEU A 93 12.52 9.87 -1.06
N LYS A 94 12.50 11.21 -1.17
CA LYS A 94 11.62 12.05 -0.35
C LYS A 94 10.14 11.68 -0.54
N ARG A 95 9.70 11.46 -1.77
CA ARG A 95 8.32 11.07 -2.07
C ARG A 95 8.01 9.66 -1.56
N GLN A 96 8.96 8.75 -1.64
CA GLN A 96 8.84 7.41 -1.04
C GLN A 96 8.68 7.49 0.48
N GLN A 97 9.44 8.35 1.16
CA GLN A 97 9.31 8.54 2.59
C GLN A 97 7.94 9.14 2.97
N LEU A 98 7.46 10.14 2.24
CA LEU A 98 6.12 10.72 2.44
C LEU A 98 5.02 9.65 2.24
N HIS A 99 5.17 8.81 1.22
CA HIS A 99 4.23 7.72 0.97
C HIS A 99 4.24 6.71 2.12
N ARG A 100 5.42 6.30 2.59
CA ARG A 100 5.59 5.41 3.73
C ARG A 100 4.88 5.93 4.98
N ASP A 101 5.13 7.19 5.33
CA ASP A 101 4.55 7.80 6.52
C ASP A 101 3.02 7.91 6.42
N ALA A 102 2.51 8.23 5.23
CA ALA A 102 1.08 8.25 4.94
C ALA A 102 0.47 6.84 5.02
N GLU A 103 1.16 5.81 4.53
CA GLU A 103 0.72 4.42 4.56
C GLU A 103 0.64 3.87 5.99
N ILE A 104 1.67 4.12 6.80
CA ILE A 104 1.66 3.77 8.22
C ILE A 104 0.47 4.43 8.91
N LYS A 105 0.31 5.74 8.71
CA LYS A 105 -0.78 6.50 9.31
C LYS A 105 -2.16 6.01 8.85
N ALA A 106 -2.34 5.77 7.57
CA ALA A 106 -3.59 5.26 7.02
C ALA A 106 -3.92 3.88 7.60
N THR A 107 -2.94 2.99 7.72
CA THR A 107 -3.14 1.64 8.26
C THR A 107 -3.52 1.68 9.74
N LEU A 108 -2.83 2.49 10.56
CA LEU A 108 -3.16 2.65 11.97
C LEU A 108 -4.52 3.32 12.18
N ASN A 109 -4.92 4.25 11.30
CA ASN A 109 -6.23 4.89 11.34
C ASN A 109 -7.38 3.89 11.14
N ALA A 110 -7.18 2.81 10.37
CA ALA A 110 -8.20 1.76 10.22
C ALA A 110 -8.55 1.12 11.57
N SER A 111 -7.54 0.80 12.39
CA SER A 111 -7.72 0.26 13.75
C SER A 111 -8.39 1.28 14.67
N SER A 112 -7.89 2.51 14.67
CA SER A 112 -8.48 3.60 15.47
C SER A 112 -9.95 3.84 15.13
N LEU A 113 -10.31 3.77 13.84
CA LEU A 113 -11.68 3.99 13.39
C LEU A 113 -12.64 2.95 14.00
N VAL A 114 -12.29 1.67 13.96
CA VAL A 114 -13.16 0.60 14.50
C VAL A 114 -13.16 0.56 16.03
N GLU A 115 -12.12 1.06 16.69
CA GLU A 115 -12.09 1.21 18.16
C GLU A 115 -13.07 2.29 18.65
N HIS A 116 -13.22 3.38 17.88
CA HIS A 116 -14.08 4.51 18.25
C HIS A 116 -15.47 4.49 17.61
N SER A 117 -15.76 3.49 16.78
CA SER A 117 -17.01 3.35 16.04
C SER A 117 -17.57 1.93 16.19
N PRO A 118 -18.18 1.60 17.34
CA PRO A 118 -18.74 0.26 17.61
C PRO A 118 -19.82 -0.16 16.62
N GLU A 119 -20.51 0.80 16.01
CA GLU A 119 -21.52 0.58 14.97
C GLU A 119 -20.93 -0.03 13.68
N LEU A 120 -19.62 0.09 13.45
CA LEU A 120 -18.92 -0.56 12.35
C LEU A 120 -18.73 -2.07 12.61
N SER A 121 -19.86 -2.79 12.62
CA SER A 121 -19.92 -4.21 12.97
C SER A 121 -19.30 -5.11 11.89
N HIS A 122 -19.40 -4.70 10.63
CA HIS A 122 -18.81 -5.40 9.48
C HIS A 122 -17.86 -4.45 8.78
N PHE A 123 -16.57 -4.75 8.80
CA PHE A 123 -15.55 -3.84 8.32
C PHE A 123 -14.46 -4.58 7.53
N MET A 124 -14.17 -4.08 6.36
CA MET A 124 -13.13 -4.59 5.48
C MET A 124 -12.02 -3.56 5.32
N CYS A 125 -10.85 -3.84 5.87
CA CYS A 125 -9.62 -3.10 5.64
C CYS A 125 -8.88 -3.71 4.45
N ASP A 126 -8.88 -3.02 3.31
CA ASP A 126 -8.09 -3.36 2.12
C ASP A 126 -6.73 -2.66 2.25
N THR A 127 -5.72 -3.40 2.69
CA THR A 127 -4.39 -2.82 2.87
C THR A 127 -3.69 -2.55 1.54
N SER A 128 -2.71 -1.65 1.57
CA SER A 128 -1.86 -1.37 0.40
C SER A 128 -1.06 -2.60 -0.07
N GLY A 129 -0.53 -2.52 -1.27
CA GLY A 129 0.35 -3.57 -1.80
C GLY A 129 1.74 -3.57 -1.18
N SER A 130 2.19 -2.45 -0.62
CA SER A 130 3.51 -2.27 0.00
C SER A 130 3.52 -2.52 1.51
N ILE A 131 2.42 -2.92 2.11
CA ILE A 131 2.39 -3.19 3.56
C ILE A 131 3.45 -4.23 3.98
N CYS A 132 3.79 -5.17 3.09
CA CYS A 132 4.82 -6.18 3.34
C CYS A 132 6.23 -5.58 3.51
N GLU A 133 6.47 -4.36 3.00
CA GLU A 133 7.72 -3.61 3.18
C GLU A 133 7.74 -2.81 4.50
N LEU A 134 6.60 -2.67 5.15
CA LEU A 134 6.44 -1.86 6.36
C LEU A 134 6.38 -2.67 7.64
N VAL A 135 5.99 -3.94 7.54
CA VAL A 135 5.77 -4.81 8.69
C VAL A 135 6.85 -5.88 8.78
N ASN A 136 7.22 -6.22 10.00
CA ASN A 136 8.11 -7.34 10.27
C ASN A 136 7.36 -8.42 11.08
N PRO A 137 6.93 -9.53 10.45
CA PRO A 137 6.18 -10.58 11.13
C PRO A 137 7.02 -11.37 12.16
N LEU A 138 8.34 -11.16 12.20
CA LEU A 138 9.24 -11.74 13.19
C LEU A 138 9.45 -10.84 14.41
N ASP A 139 8.97 -9.59 14.35
CA ASP A 139 9.01 -8.66 15.47
C ASP A 139 7.67 -8.67 16.22
N GLU A 140 7.66 -9.25 17.41
CA GLU A 140 6.47 -9.28 18.27
C GLU A 140 5.97 -7.89 18.67
N ASN A 141 6.84 -6.87 18.55
CA ASN A 141 6.52 -5.48 18.86
C ASN A 141 6.17 -4.64 17.62
N ASP A 142 6.00 -5.27 16.45
CA ASP A 142 5.56 -4.54 15.25
C ASP A 142 4.21 -3.85 15.52
N LYS A 143 4.26 -2.51 15.50
CA LYS A 143 3.10 -1.68 15.87
C LYS A 143 1.94 -1.80 14.90
N ILE A 144 2.24 -2.02 13.61
CA ILE A 144 1.21 -2.12 12.57
C ILE A 144 0.49 -3.47 12.71
N LEU A 145 1.25 -4.57 12.77
CA LEU A 145 0.68 -5.91 12.94
C LEU A 145 -0.05 -6.04 14.28
N SER A 146 0.51 -5.53 15.36
CA SER A 146 -0.14 -5.51 16.68
C SER A 146 -1.47 -4.76 16.66
N SER A 147 -1.49 -3.57 16.02
CA SER A 147 -2.70 -2.78 15.90
C SER A 147 -3.77 -3.48 15.03
N LEU A 148 -3.35 -4.07 13.90
CA LEU A 148 -4.27 -4.78 13.03
C LEU A 148 -4.80 -6.07 13.70
N SER A 149 -3.94 -6.89 14.31
CA SER A 149 -4.34 -8.16 14.93
C SER A 149 -5.28 -7.99 16.13
N LYS A 150 -5.17 -6.87 16.83
CA LYS A 150 -6.08 -6.52 17.94
C LYS A 150 -7.52 -6.29 17.45
N ASN A 151 -7.69 -5.71 16.26
CA ASN A 151 -8.96 -5.20 15.78
C ASN A 151 -9.56 -5.99 14.61
N PHE A 152 -8.74 -6.76 13.91
CA PHE A 152 -9.12 -7.46 12.68
C PHE A 152 -8.65 -8.92 12.68
N LEU A 153 -9.43 -9.76 12.03
CA LEU A 153 -8.92 -11.03 11.52
C LEU A 153 -8.08 -10.73 10.27
N ILE A 154 -6.78 -10.98 10.38
CA ILE A 154 -5.84 -10.76 9.27
C ILE A 154 -5.93 -11.95 8.30
N ILE A 155 -6.19 -11.65 7.04
CA ILE A 155 -6.23 -12.64 5.96
C ILE A 155 -5.12 -12.31 4.98
N CYS A 156 -4.08 -13.14 4.95
CA CYS A 156 -2.99 -13.02 3.98
C CYS A 156 -3.37 -13.72 2.68
N LEU A 157 -3.27 -12.98 1.57
CA LEU A 157 -3.41 -13.51 0.22
C LEU A 157 -2.03 -13.83 -0.32
N GLU A 158 -1.84 -15.07 -0.74
CA GLU A 158 -0.60 -15.54 -1.37
C GLU A 158 -0.88 -15.99 -2.80
N ALA A 159 0.08 -15.74 -3.69
CA ALA A 159 0.06 -16.28 -5.03
C ALA A 159 0.80 -17.62 -5.05
N PRO A 160 0.31 -18.65 -5.73
CA PRO A 160 1.12 -19.81 -6.06
C PRO A 160 2.25 -19.39 -7.03
N ASP A 161 3.36 -20.13 -7.02
CA ASP A 161 4.54 -19.81 -7.83
C ASP A 161 4.22 -19.62 -9.33
N THR A 162 3.24 -20.37 -9.82
CA THR A 162 2.75 -20.29 -11.21
C THR A 162 2.12 -18.94 -11.56
N MET A 163 1.78 -18.12 -10.58
CA MET A 163 1.15 -16.81 -10.77
C MET A 163 2.14 -15.65 -10.81
N TYR A 164 3.41 -15.84 -10.43
CA TYR A 164 4.38 -14.74 -10.34
C TYR A 164 4.56 -14.00 -11.67
N GLN A 165 4.70 -14.73 -12.77
CA GLN A 165 4.84 -14.07 -14.07
C GLN A 165 3.61 -13.23 -14.42
N VAL A 166 2.41 -13.72 -14.14
CA VAL A 166 1.16 -12.98 -14.36
C VAL A 166 1.10 -11.71 -13.53
N LEU A 167 1.62 -11.75 -12.29
CA LEU A 167 1.67 -10.56 -11.42
C LEU A 167 2.67 -9.53 -11.93
N ILE A 168 3.84 -9.98 -12.41
CA ILE A 168 4.86 -9.13 -13.04
C ILE A 168 4.27 -8.46 -14.29
N ASP A 169 3.66 -9.21 -15.18
CA ASP A 169 3.08 -8.70 -16.42
C ASP A 169 1.98 -7.65 -16.12
N ARG A 170 1.13 -7.91 -15.14
CA ARG A 170 0.12 -6.95 -14.68
C ARG A 170 0.73 -5.67 -14.10
N PHE A 171 1.80 -5.80 -13.33
CA PHE A 171 2.52 -4.66 -12.78
C PHE A 171 3.17 -3.83 -13.87
N LEU A 172 3.84 -4.47 -14.83
CA LEU A 172 4.47 -3.79 -15.97
C LEU A 172 3.44 -3.08 -16.85
N ALA A 173 2.28 -3.70 -17.08
CA ALA A 173 1.20 -3.09 -17.86
C ALA A 173 0.55 -1.89 -17.16
N LYS A 174 0.40 -1.94 -15.83
CA LYS A 174 -0.21 -0.88 -15.03
C LYS A 174 0.47 -0.80 -13.66
N PRO A 175 1.62 -0.12 -13.56
CA PRO A 175 2.33 0.05 -12.30
C PRO A 175 1.44 0.71 -11.24
N LYS A 176 1.48 0.15 -10.04
CA LYS A 176 0.79 0.72 -8.89
C LYS A 176 1.77 1.47 -8.00
N PRO A 177 1.31 2.52 -7.30
CA PRO A 177 2.13 3.17 -6.31
C PRO A 177 2.46 2.19 -5.19
N MET A 178 3.72 2.09 -4.84
CA MET A 178 4.20 1.23 -3.76
C MET A 178 5.38 1.91 -3.06
N TYR A 179 5.47 1.74 -1.77
CA TYR A 179 6.67 2.03 -1.02
C TYR A 179 7.70 0.92 -1.27
N TYR A 180 8.95 1.31 -1.35
CA TYR A 180 10.10 0.43 -1.37
C TYR A 180 11.11 0.87 -0.32
N GLU A 181 11.75 -0.08 0.34
CA GLU A 181 12.76 0.17 1.35
C GLU A 181 13.96 0.95 0.76
N GLU A 182 14.48 1.93 1.51
CA GLU A 182 15.46 2.91 1.02
C GLU A 182 16.78 2.26 0.62
N ASN A 183 17.31 1.31 1.41
CA ASN A 183 18.56 0.63 1.08
C ASN A 183 18.42 -0.22 -0.20
N PHE A 184 17.26 -0.83 -0.40
CA PHE A 184 16.94 -1.53 -1.63
C PHE A 184 16.96 -0.57 -2.83
N LEU A 185 16.33 0.60 -2.71
CA LEU A 185 16.35 1.61 -3.77
C LEU A 185 17.74 2.12 -4.06
N HIS A 186 18.57 2.37 -3.05
CA HIS A 186 19.97 2.77 -3.23
C HIS A 186 20.77 1.71 -3.96
N SER A 187 20.61 0.43 -3.61
CA SER A 187 21.31 -0.67 -4.26
C SER A 187 20.93 -0.82 -5.74
N LEU A 188 19.63 -0.70 -6.04
CA LEU A 188 19.13 -0.73 -7.42
C LEU A 188 19.62 0.48 -8.22
N TRP A 189 19.58 1.68 -7.62
CA TRP A 189 20.01 2.90 -8.28
C TRP A 189 21.49 2.87 -8.64
N LYS A 190 22.34 2.39 -7.72
CA LYS A 190 23.77 2.20 -7.97
C LYS A 190 24.00 1.25 -9.16
N ARG A 191 23.38 0.07 -9.12
CA ARG A 191 23.48 -0.93 -10.19
C ARG A 191 23.00 -0.37 -11.53
N PHE A 192 21.87 0.34 -11.55
CA PHE A 192 21.32 0.94 -12.77
C PHE A 192 22.24 2.03 -13.36
N ARG A 193 22.93 2.81 -12.51
CA ARG A 193 23.91 3.81 -12.95
C ARG A 193 25.17 3.17 -13.53
N ASP A 194 25.63 2.09 -12.93
CA ASP A 194 26.84 1.39 -13.40
C ASP A 194 26.59 0.72 -14.77
N ASP A 195 25.37 0.22 -15.02
CA ASP A 195 24.97 -0.37 -16.30
C ASP A 195 24.74 0.68 -17.42
N THR A 196 24.47 1.93 -17.05
CA THR A 196 24.19 3.03 -17.99
C THR A 196 25.25 4.11 -17.86
N SER A 197 26.41 3.91 -18.48
CA SER A 197 27.57 4.83 -18.48
C SER A 197 27.30 6.24 -19.07
N SER A 198 26.05 6.63 -19.32
CA SER A 198 25.66 7.88 -19.97
C SER A 198 24.80 8.82 -19.10
N ILE A 199 24.66 8.59 -17.79
CA ILE A 199 23.81 9.43 -16.90
C ILE A 199 24.68 10.29 -15.97
N VAL A 200 25.80 10.80 -16.45
CA VAL A 200 26.68 11.67 -15.64
C VAL A 200 26.17 13.11 -15.57
N ASP A 201 25.23 13.53 -16.42
CA ASP A 201 24.90 14.94 -16.61
C ASP A 201 23.80 15.51 -15.67
N GLU A 202 23.31 14.80 -14.68
CA GLU A 202 22.20 15.28 -13.85
C GLU A 202 22.46 15.32 -12.33
N ILE A 203 23.73 15.37 -11.91
CA ILE A 203 24.10 15.48 -10.47
C ILE A 203 24.68 16.87 -10.12
N ASN A 204 24.41 17.89 -10.91
CA ASN A 204 24.74 19.27 -10.54
C ASN A 204 23.49 20.11 -10.38
#